data_b5704abbd3e886c084ad155bb589f917
#
_entry.id   b5704abbd3e886c084ad155bb589f917
#
_cell.length_a   1.000
_cell.length_b   1.000
_cell.length_c   1.000
_cell.angle_alpha   90.00
_cell.angle_beta   90.00
_cell.angle_gamma   90.00
#
_symmetry.space_group_name_H-M   'P 1'
#
loop_
_entity.id
_entity.type
_entity.pdbx_description
1 polymer ?
#
loop_
_entity_poly.entity_id
_entity_poly.type
_entity_poly.pdbx_seq_one_letter_code
_entity_poly.pdbx_strand_id
1 'polypeptide(L)'
;EKGYFLHKENGDVWQWDKWQAGMAIVDFTNPEAKAWYQEKLTALLEMGVDCFKTDFGERIPDENVRYFDGSDPKKMHNFYSYLYNETVYETIKRVKGEEDAVVFARSGTSGGQKFPVHWGGDCFARYESMAESLRGGLSLTMSGYG
;
A
#
# COMPACT_ATOMS: atom_id res chain seq x y z
N GLU A 1 -7.06 -9.84 -18.32
CA GLU A 1 -7.00 -9.43 -19.75
C GLU A 1 -6.14 -8.19 -19.98
N LYS A 2 -6.06 -7.24 -19.02
CA LYS A 2 -5.26 -6.00 -19.17
C LYS A 2 -3.86 -6.07 -18.58
N GLY A 3 -3.48 -7.15 -17.89
CA GLY A 3 -2.16 -7.30 -17.27
C GLY A 3 -1.88 -6.32 -16.11
N TYR A 4 -2.90 -5.91 -15.36
CA TYR A 4 -2.77 -4.93 -14.28
C TYR A 4 -2.36 -5.52 -12.94
N PHE A 5 -2.34 -6.83 -12.82
CA PHE A 5 -2.00 -7.54 -11.59
C PHE A 5 -0.65 -8.23 -11.71
N LEU A 6 -0.05 -8.56 -10.57
CA LEU A 6 1.14 -9.39 -10.53
C LEU A 6 0.84 -10.77 -11.12
N HIS A 7 1.78 -11.31 -11.91
CA HIS A 7 1.66 -12.61 -12.55
C HIS A 7 2.69 -13.60 -11.99
N LYS A 8 2.35 -14.88 -12.05
CA LYS A 8 3.29 -15.96 -11.85
C LYS A 8 4.21 -16.12 -13.08
N GLU A 9 5.28 -16.88 -12.92
CA GLU A 9 6.20 -17.17 -14.05
C GLU A 9 5.50 -17.86 -15.22
N ASN A 10 4.47 -18.67 -14.97
CA ASN A 10 3.65 -19.33 -15.99
C ASN A 10 2.63 -18.42 -16.70
N GLY A 11 2.53 -17.16 -16.29
CA GLY A 11 1.61 -16.17 -16.88
C GLY A 11 0.25 -16.06 -16.20
N ASP A 12 -0.09 -16.91 -15.25
CA ASP A 12 -1.33 -16.78 -14.46
C ASP A 12 -1.24 -15.58 -13.52
N VAL A 13 -2.39 -14.99 -13.20
CA VAL A 13 -2.45 -13.96 -12.15
C VAL A 13 -2.04 -14.58 -10.82
N TRP A 14 -1.12 -13.92 -10.14
CA TRP A 14 -0.76 -14.32 -8.79
C TRP A 14 -1.92 -14.00 -7.82
N GLN A 15 -2.38 -14.98 -7.02
CA GLN A 15 -3.50 -14.85 -6.10
C GLN A 15 -3.08 -15.14 -4.68
N TRP A 16 -3.54 -14.31 -3.77
CA TRP A 16 -3.33 -14.49 -2.34
C TRP A 16 -4.56 -15.16 -1.71
N ASP A 17 -4.55 -16.48 -1.62
CA ASP A 17 -5.71 -17.26 -1.17
C ASP A 17 -5.79 -17.43 0.36
N LYS A 18 -4.76 -17.01 1.10
CA LYS A 18 -4.70 -17.17 2.57
C LYS A 18 -5.53 -16.15 3.35
N TRP A 19 -5.96 -15.09 2.71
CA TRP A 19 -6.83 -14.07 3.30
C TRP A 19 -8.24 -14.12 2.70
N GLN A 20 -8.34 -13.84 1.44
CA GLN A 20 -9.55 -13.97 0.63
C GLN A 20 -9.21 -14.69 -0.67
N ALA A 21 -9.86 -15.81 -0.93
CA ALA A 21 -9.63 -16.58 -2.14
C ALA A 21 -9.87 -15.73 -3.40
N GLY A 22 -8.95 -15.81 -4.34
CA GLY A 22 -9.02 -15.06 -5.60
C GLY A 22 -8.56 -13.59 -5.52
N MET A 23 -8.03 -13.12 -4.39
CA MET A 23 -7.50 -11.77 -4.27
C MET A 23 -6.22 -11.60 -5.08
N ALA A 24 -6.19 -10.61 -5.98
CA ALA A 24 -5.03 -10.28 -6.80
C ALA A 24 -4.35 -8.99 -6.30
N ILE A 25 -3.07 -8.84 -6.61
CA ILE A 25 -2.25 -7.69 -6.22
C ILE A 25 -2.01 -6.83 -7.46
N VAL A 26 -2.31 -5.54 -7.36
CA VAL A 26 -2.06 -4.58 -8.45
C VAL A 26 -0.55 -4.42 -8.67
N ASP A 27 -0.12 -4.47 -9.91
CA ASP A 27 1.28 -4.21 -10.25
C ASP A 27 1.51 -2.71 -10.48
N PHE A 28 1.97 -2.02 -9.45
CA PHE A 28 2.27 -0.58 -9.54
C PHE A 28 3.55 -0.24 -10.32
N THR A 29 4.31 -1.23 -10.78
CA THR A 29 5.39 -1.02 -11.75
C THR A 29 4.87 -0.89 -13.18
N ASN A 30 3.62 -1.31 -13.41
CA ASN A 30 2.91 -1.09 -14.66
C ASN A 30 2.22 0.28 -14.64
N PRO A 31 2.64 1.24 -15.49
CA PRO A 31 2.07 2.59 -15.50
C PRO A 31 0.58 2.62 -15.86
N GLU A 32 0.10 1.69 -16.68
CA GLU A 32 -1.32 1.59 -17.00
C GLU A 32 -2.15 1.07 -15.83
N ALA A 33 -1.61 0.12 -15.06
CA ALA A 33 -2.25 -0.37 -13.83
C ALA A 33 -2.30 0.71 -12.76
N LYS A 34 -1.21 1.46 -12.58
CA LYS A 34 -1.14 2.61 -11.68
C LYS A 34 -2.18 3.67 -12.07
N ALA A 35 -2.25 4.04 -13.34
CA ALA A 35 -3.21 5.02 -13.84
C ALA A 35 -4.67 4.55 -13.66
N TRP A 36 -4.95 3.29 -13.96
CA TRP A 36 -6.26 2.69 -13.73
C TRP A 36 -6.68 2.72 -12.26
N TYR A 37 -5.77 2.38 -11.36
CA TYR A 37 -6.03 2.41 -9.92
C TYR A 37 -6.29 3.84 -9.43
N GLN A 38 -5.48 4.80 -9.88
CA GLN A 38 -5.65 6.21 -9.59
C GLN A 38 -6.98 6.78 -10.11
N GLU A 39 -7.44 6.35 -11.28
CA GLU A 39 -8.76 6.72 -11.81
C GLU A 39 -9.89 6.29 -10.87
N LYS A 40 -9.83 5.05 -10.33
CA LYS A 40 -10.85 4.56 -9.39
C LYS A 40 -10.87 5.35 -8.07
N LEU A 41 -9.69 5.67 -7.55
CA LEU A 41 -9.59 6.50 -6.35
C LEU A 41 -10.08 7.94 -6.60
N THR A 42 -9.76 8.51 -7.76
CA THR A 42 -10.23 9.84 -8.16
C THR A 42 -11.74 9.93 -8.14
N ALA A 43 -12.42 8.95 -8.72
CA ALA A 43 -13.89 8.90 -8.71
C ALA A 43 -14.47 8.90 -7.28
N LEU A 44 -13.83 8.18 -6.34
CA LEU A 44 -14.27 8.18 -4.94
C LEU A 44 -14.03 9.53 -4.25
N LEU A 45 -12.89 10.17 -4.50
CA LEU A 45 -12.59 11.52 -3.98
C LEU A 45 -13.58 12.55 -4.49
N GLU A 46 -13.98 12.47 -5.77
CA GLU A 46 -15.00 13.33 -6.39
C GLU A 46 -16.40 13.09 -5.82
N MET A 47 -16.68 11.87 -5.34
CA MET A 47 -17.92 11.54 -4.62
C MET A 47 -17.97 12.09 -3.19
N GLY A 48 -16.87 12.64 -2.67
CA GLY A 48 -16.82 13.23 -1.33
C GLY A 48 -15.99 12.43 -0.31
N VAL A 49 -15.24 11.41 -0.73
CA VAL A 49 -14.23 10.79 0.15
C VAL A 49 -13.07 11.77 0.36
N ASP A 50 -12.60 11.92 1.58
CA ASP A 50 -11.53 12.87 1.91
C ASP A 50 -10.14 12.24 1.91
N CYS A 51 -10.00 11.00 2.42
CA CYS A 51 -8.73 10.28 2.46
C CYS A 51 -8.94 8.78 2.36
N PHE A 52 -7.85 8.02 2.24
CA PHE A 52 -7.89 6.56 2.18
C PHE A 52 -7.00 5.93 3.24
N LYS A 53 -7.47 4.83 3.83
CA LYS A 53 -6.60 3.87 4.49
C LYS A 53 -6.05 2.90 3.44
N THR A 54 -4.73 2.86 3.29
CA THR A 54 -4.06 1.84 2.50
C THR A 54 -3.84 0.61 3.36
N ASP A 55 -4.71 -0.38 3.19
CA ASP A 55 -4.66 -1.59 3.99
C ASP A 55 -3.76 -2.65 3.35
N PHE A 56 -3.11 -3.49 4.17
CA PHE A 56 -2.07 -4.42 3.73
C PHE A 56 -0.88 -3.72 3.05
N GLY A 57 -0.26 -4.39 2.06
CA GLY A 57 0.95 -3.93 1.36
C GLY A 57 2.25 -4.52 1.90
N GLU A 58 2.21 -5.27 3.00
CA GLU A 58 3.35 -5.97 3.60
C GLU A 58 3.44 -7.45 3.21
N ARG A 59 2.37 -8.05 2.70
CA ARG A 59 2.31 -9.48 2.32
C ARG A 59 2.53 -9.68 0.84
N ILE A 60 3.62 -9.14 0.32
CA ILE A 60 3.95 -9.20 -1.10
C ILE A 60 4.82 -10.43 -1.36
N PRO A 61 4.53 -11.24 -2.40
CA PRO A 61 5.33 -12.41 -2.73
C PRO A 61 6.74 -12.01 -3.17
N ASP A 62 7.73 -12.77 -2.74
CA ASP A 62 9.15 -12.60 -3.09
C ASP A 62 9.66 -13.72 -4.00
N GLU A 63 8.81 -14.71 -4.31
CA GLU A 63 9.10 -15.84 -5.19
C GLU A 63 7.92 -16.14 -6.11
N ASN A 64 8.19 -16.76 -7.27
CA ASN A 64 7.21 -17.17 -8.26
C ASN A 64 6.25 -16.02 -8.66
N VAL A 65 6.79 -14.83 -8.83
CA VAL A 65 6.06 -13.64 -9.24
C VAL A 65 6.90 -12.81 -10.21
N ARG A 66 6.24 -12.19 -11.17
CA ARG A 66 6.85 -11.27 -12.13
C ARG A 66 6.19 -9.91 -12.08
N TYR A 67 7.00 -8.89 -12.10
CA TYR A 67 6.62 -7.49 -12.25
C TYR A 67 6.70 -7.06 -13.71
N PHE A 68 5.88 -6.09 -14.08
CA PHE A 68 5.83 -5.56 -15.44
C PHE A 68 7.18 -5.01 -15.92
N ASP A 69 7.89 -4.31 -15.05
CA ASP A 69 9.19 -3.70 -15.36
C ASP A 69 10.39 -4.65 -15.18
N GLY A 70 10.15 -5.91 -14.82
CA GLY A 70 11.20 -6.89 -14.57
C GLY A 70 11.91 -6.73 -13.21
N SER A 71 11.36 -5.96 -12.29
CA SER A 71 11.92 -5.78 -10.94
C SER A 71 12.08 -7.10 -10.20
N ASP A 72 13.16 -7.20 -9.40
CA ASP A 72 13.47 -8.34 -8.55
C ASP A 72 12.42 -8.49 -7.43
N PRO A 73 11.68 -9.61 -7.37
CA PRO A 73 10.64 -9.81 -6.36
C PRO A 73 11.12 -9.68 -4.92
N LYS A 74 12.35 -10.09 -4.60
CA LYS A 74 12.91 -9.96 -3.25
C LYS A 74 13.10 -8.51 -2.82
N LYS A 75 13.49 -7.65 -3.76
CA LYS A 75 13.58 -6.20 -3.51
C LYS A 75 12.20 -5.57 -3.42
N MET A 76 11.28 -6.02 -4.26
CA MET A 76 9.92 -5.52 -4.31
C MET A 76 9.09 -5.89 -3.09
N HIS A 77 9.42 -6.95 -2.36
CA HIS A 77 8.70 -7.39 -1.16
C HIS A 77 8.43 -6.24 -0.18
N ASN A 78 9.44 -5.44 0.12
CA ASN A 78 9.28 -4.25 0.97
C ASN A 78 8.97 -2.98 0.18
N PHE A 79 9.56 -2.80 -1.00
CA PHE A 79 9.39 -1.57 -1.79
C PHE A 79 7.97 -1.39 -2.33
N TYR A 80 7.21 -2.46 -2.47
CA TYR A 80 5.81 -2.40 -2.89
C TYR A 80 4.97 -1.47 -2.00
N SER A 81 5.18 -1.49 -0.68
CA SER A 81 4.44 -0.63 0.23
C SER A 81 4.67 0.86 -0.06
N TYR A 82 5.88 1.23 -0.48
CA TYR A 82 6.19 2.57 -0.92
C TYR A 82 5.40 2.94 -2.18
N LEU A 83 5.45 2.12 -3.21
CA LEU A 83 4.72 2.37 -4.48
C LEU A 83 3.21 2.46 -4.28
N TYR A 84 2.67 1.62 -3.42
CA TYR A 84 1.25 1.62 -3.08
C TYR A 84 0.86 2.93 -2.39
N ASN A 85 1.53 3.28 -1.31
CA ASN A 85 1.24 4.50 -0.56
C ASN A 85 1.48 5.77 -1.40
N GLU A 86 2.56 5.80 -2.19
CA GLU A 86 2.82 6.88 -3.14
C GLU A 86 1.68 7.05 -4.15
N THR A 87 1.22 5.94 -4.75
CA THR A 87 0.14 5.98 -5.74
C THR A 87 -1.14 6.58 -5.16
N VAL A 88 -1.50 6.20 -3.94
CA VAL A 88 -2.69 6.72 -3.26
C VAL A 88 -2.49 8.18 -2.84
N TYR A 89 -1.37 8.51 -2.22
CA TYR A 89 -1.04 9.86 -1.76
C TYR A 89 -1.02 10.87 -2.91
N GLU A 90 -0.34 10.57 -4.01
CA GLU A 90 -0.28 11.45 -5.18
C GLU A 90 -1.67 11.63 -5.82
N THR A 91 -2.55 10.64 -5.72
CA THR A 91 -3.93 10.77 -6.19
C THR A 91 -4.72 11.75 -5.32
N ILE A 92 -4.63 11.62 -3.99
CA ILE A 92 -5.29 12.56 -3.06
C ILE A 92 -4.74 13.97 -3.27
N LYS A 93 -3.42 14.12 -3.31
CA LYS A 93 -2.75 15.41 -3.54
C LYS A 93 -3.21 16.10 -4.83
N ARG A 94 -3.35 15.33 -5.91
CA ARG A 94 -3.83 15.86 -7.20
C ARG A 94 -5.27 16.37 -7.14
N VAL A 95 -6.15 15.71 -6.37
CA VAL A 95 -7.59 16.03 -6.33
C VAL A 95 -7.91 17.05 -5.24
N LYS A 96 -7.31 16.93 -4.05
CA LYS A 96 -7.63 17.76 -2.87
C LYS A 96 -6.63 18.89 -2.63
N GLY A 97 -5.45 18.85 -3.23
CA GLY A 97 -4.34 19.76 -2.94
C GLY A 97 -3.33 19.17 -1.95
N GLU A 98 -2.16 19.76 -1.91
CA GLU A 98 -1.04 19.27 -1.07
C GLU A 98 -1.30 19.41 0.42
N GLU A 99 -1.93 20.51 0.83
CA GLU A 99 -2.25 20.84 2.23
C GLU A 99 -3.25 19.86 2.86
N ASP A 100 -4.17 19.31 2.04
CA ASP A 100 -5.20 18.38 2.48
C ASP A 100 -4.89 16.92 2.17
N ALA A 101 -3.71 16.63 1.60
CA ALA A 101 -3.35 15.28 1.21
C ALA A 101 -2.92 14.42 2.42
N VAL A 102 -3.75 13.47 2.78
CA VAL A 102 -3.49 12.50 3.85
C VAL A 102 -3.73 11.08 3.37
N VAL A 103 -2.82 10.18 3.65
CA VAL A 103 -3.01 8.73 3.54
C VAL A 103 -2.83 8.09 4.91
N PHE A 104 -3.73 7.19 5.28
CA PHE A 104 -3.64 6.42 6.52
C PHE A 104 -3.05 5.05 6.21
N ALA A 105 -1.73 4.94 6.24
CA ALA A 105 -0.99 3.79 5.75
C ALA A 105 -0.82 2.71 6.81
N ARG A 106 -1.09 1.44 6.45
CA ARG A 106 -0.81 0.29 7.30
C ARG A 106 0.64 -0.19 7.14
N SER A 107 1.12 -0.36 5.92
CA SER A 107 2.47 -0.81 5.64
C SER A 107 3.43 0.37 5.43
N GLY A 108 4.69 0.15 5.73
CA GLY A 108 5.73 1.15 5.57
C GLY A 108 7.08 0.52 5.25
N THR A 109 7.93 1.29 4.59
CA THR A 109 9.33 0.96 4.32
C THR A 109 10.14 2.25 4.21
N SER A 110 11.45 2.15 4.10
CA SER A 110 12.34 3.31 3.93
C SER A 110 11.86 4.22 2.80
N GLY A 111 11.73 5.51 3.09
CA GLY A 111 11.18 6.52 2.17
C GLY A 111 9.67 6.75 2.33
N GLY A 112 8.96 5.89 3.05
CA GLY A 112 7.53 6.04 3.33
C GLY A 112 7.21 7.12 4.37
N GLN A 113 8.22 7.63 5.08
CA GLN A 113 8.08 8.67 6.11
C GLN A 113 7.46 9.97 5.58
N LYS A 114 7.56 10.22 4.28
CA LYS A 114 6.97 11.40 3.62
C LYS A 114 5.45 11.30 3.42
N PHE A 115 4.86 10.12 3.61
CA PHE A 115 3.42 9.96 3.52
C PHE A 115 2.81 10.11 4.92
N PRO A 116 1.94 11.12 5.12
CA PRO A 116 1.46 11.43 6.46
C PRO A 116 0.47 10.38 6.96
N VAL A 117 0.58 10.09 8.23
CA VAL A 117 -0.23 9.22 9.10
C VAL A 117 -0.04 7.73 8.83
N HIS A 118 0.56 7.07 9.83
CA HIS A 118 0.70 5.61 9.85
C HIS A 118 -0.13 4.99 10.94
N TRP A 119 -0.76 3.86 10.61
CA TRP A 119 -1.59 3.10 11.50
C TRP A 119 -0.77 2.16 12.38
N GLY A 120 -1.11 2.12 13.68
CA GLY A 120 -0.36 1.33 14.67
C GLY A 120 -0.69 -0.17 14.70
N GLY A 121 -1.64 -0.66 13.91
CA GLY A 121 -2.00 -2.08 13.83
C GLY A 121 -3.34 -2.43 14.47
N ASP A 122 -3.74 -3.71 14.29
CA ASP A 122 -4.96 -4.29 14.87
C ASP A 122 -4.74 -4.65 16.35
N CYS A 123 -5.00 -3.71 17.24
CA CYS A 123 -4.83 -3.93 18.67
C CYS A 123 -6.15 -4.38 19.35
N PHE A 124 -6.03 -5.25 20.35
CA PHE A 124 -7.14 -5.61 21.21
C PHE A 124 -7.37 -4.53 22.28
N ALA A 125 -8.61 -4.39 22.76
CA ALA A 125 -8.96 -3.49 23.85
C ALA A 125 -8.47 -4.05 25.20
N ARG A 126 -7.15 -4.14 25.38
CA ARG A 126 -6.45 -4.66 26.57
C ARG A 126 -5.24 -3.79 26.91
N TYR A 127 -4.85 -3.76 28.18
CA TYR A 127 -3.70 -2.99 28.63
C TYR A 127 -2.37 -3.44 27.99
N GLU A 128 -2.20 -4.73 27.76
CA GLU A 128 -1.01 -5.28 27.07
C GLU A 128 -0.89 -4.74 25.65
N SER A 129 -1.98 -4.79 24.89
CA SER A 129 -2.03 -4.22 23.53
C SER A 129 -1.78 -2.71 23.52
N MET A 130 -2.32 -1.98 24.50
CA MET A 130 -2.05 -0.54 24.64
C MET A 130 -0.57 -0.28 24.90
N ALA A 131 0.07 -1.03 25.79
CA ALA A 131 1.50 -0.90 26.08
C ALA A 131 2.37 -1.22 24.85
N GLU A 132 1.99 -2.20 24.04
CA GLU A 132 2.69 -2.55 22.81
C GLU A 132 2.47 -1.52 21.70
N SER A 133 1.26 -0.99 21.57
CA SER A 133 0.97 0.10 20.64
C SER A 133 1.77 1.36 20.98
N LEU A 134 1.94 1.68 22.28
CA LEU A 134 2.77 2.79 22.71
C LEU A 134 4.25 2.58 22.33
N ARG A 135 4.80 1.38 22.58
CA ARG A 135 6.17 1.03 22.19
C ARG A 135 6.35 1.10 20.67
N GLY A 136 5.38 0.56 19.92
CA GLY A 136 5.36 0.62 18.46
C GLY A 136 5.32 2.06 17.94
N GLY A 137 4.44 2.89 18.51
CA GLY A 137 4.33 4.31 18.16
C GLY A 137 5.64 5.07 18.40
N LEU A 138 6.29 4.86 19.55
CA LEU A 138 7.59 5.47 19.86
C LEU A 138 8.66 5.04 18.83
N SER A 139 8.70 3.76 18.46
CA SER A 139 9.64 3.23 17.48
C SER A 139 9.39 3.83 16.08
N LEU A 140 8.14 3.95 15.66
CA LEU A 140 7.76 4.57 14.38
C LEU A 140 8.18 6.04 14.36
N THR A 141 7.84 6.81 15.40
CA THR A 141 8.20 8.22 15.50
C THR A 141 9.72 8.42 15.50
N MET A 142 10.48 7.59 16.21
CA MET A 142 11.94 7.62 16.17
C MET A 142 12.53 7.29 14.79
N SER A 143 11.78 6.57 13.97
CA SER A 143 12.14 6.26 12.57
C SER A 143 11.66 7.33 11.58
N GLY A 144 11.05 8.41 12.05
CA GLY A 144 10.58 9.53 11.25
C GLY A 144 9.18 9.35 10.66
N TYR A 145 8.42 8.36 11.13
CA TYR A 145 7.01 8.20 10.77
C TYR A 145 6.11 9.02 11.68
N GLY A 146 5.07 9.62 11.11
CA GLY A 146 4.03 10.40 11.80
C GLY A 146 2.67 9.69 11.88
#